data_9e7947424596838650300173ecbbec08
#
_entry.id   9e7947424596838650300173ecbbec08
#
_cell.length_a   1.000
_cell.length_b   1.000
_cell.length_c   1.000
_cell.angle_alpha   90.00
_cell.angle_beta   90.00
_cell.angle_gamma   90.00
#
_symmetry.space_group_name_H-M   'P 1'
#
loop_
_entity.id
_entity.type
_entity.pdbx_description
1 polymer ?
#
loop_
_entity_poly.entity_id
_entity_poly.type
_entity_poly.pdbx_seq_one_letter_code
_entity_poly.pdbx_strand_id
1 'polypeptide(L)'
;MSESLNQLLHESFSKNWNHKALCDLGKTPLTYGEAAQQIVKLHLLLQEAGIKPQDKIALCGKNSANWSMAFLAAITYGAVPVPILNDFKAESIHNIVNHSDARILWLDDAVLNAISLNEMPTLEVVMQLGDFTPVYSKEEKVIKFCSELDKTFAEKYPNFGINDLVFHKEQPEEIALINYTSGSTGFSKGVVLPYRALWSNVRFAIDNITYLKADDGMINMLPLAHMYGLAIEMLFPLCKGCYVYFLGKTPSPKILMGAFAQVQPKLIIAVPLILEKIIRSKVLPTLQKPLLNFLMHIPGVSNLILSKVRKQLIAAFGGQLEMIVLGGAALNGDIEDLLRRMKFPYTVGYGMTECAPLIAYAPWYEIRKASCGKIVDRMEARIVPLHDGEDVGELWVKGSNTMLGYYKNQEATDSTFKDGWMNTGDLCIFDKDGFLYIKGRNKNLILGPSGQNIYPEEIEDKINNLPYVAESLVVDREGMLVALIVPDFDKAKQDGIDAEAVKELINNNRAALNKMLASYSQITRFEMRDEEFEKTPKRSIRRFLYK
;
A
#
# COMPACT_ATOMS: atom_id res chain seq x y z
N MET A 1 -2.91 -2.23 28.87
CA MET A 1 -3.77 -1.65 27.81
C MET A 1 -4.39 -2.80 27.05
N SER A 2 -5.67 -2.71 26.74
CA SER A 2 -6.37 -3.75 25.97
C SER A 2 -5.77 -3.87 24.58
N GLU A 3 -5.56 -5.10 24.09
CA GLU A 3 -5.09 -5.40 22.73
C GLU A 3 -6.29 -5.46 21.76
N SER A 4 -7.07 -4.38 21.71
CA SER A 4 -8.31 -4.29 20.93
C SER A 4 -8.27 -3.09 19.98
N LEU A 5 -8.48 -3.35 18.68
CA LEU A 5 -8.59 -2.32 17.65
C LEU A 5 -9.86 -1.49 17.82
N ASN A 6 -11.00 -2.15 18.07
CA ASN A 6 -12.28 -1.46 18.24
C ASN A 6 -12.29 -0.60 19.51
N GLN A 7 -11.54 -1.01 20.55
CA GLN A 7 -11.35 -0.14 21.71
C GLN A 7 -10.51 1.09 21.37
N LEU A 8 -9.41 0.96 20.62
CA LEU A 8 -8.62 2.11 20.16
C LEU A 8 -9.47 3.09 19.33
N LEU A 9 -10.29 2.56 18.40
CA LEU A 9 -11.23 3.37 17.62
C LEU A 9 -12.26 4.06 18.53
N HIS A 10 -12.90 3.32 19.44
CA HIS A 10 -13.88 3.87 20.36
C HIS A 10 -13.31 5.00 21.23
N GLU A 11 -12.12 4.79 21.82
CA GLU A 11 -11.43 5.79 22.63
C GLU A 11 -11.11 7.06 21.81
N SER A 12 -10.62 6.89 20.57
CA SER A 12 -10.33 8.02 19.69
C SER A 12 -11.58 8.77 19.27
N PHE A 13 -12.64 8.07 18.85
CA PHE A 13 -13.91 8.68 18.46
C PHE A 13 -14.53 9.46 19.63
N SER A 14 -14.54 8.87 20.83
CA SER A 14 -15.07 9.51 22.02
C SER A 14 -14.28 10.76 22.42
N LYS A 15 -12.94 10.68 22.39
CA LYS A 15 -12.06 11.78 22.77
C LYS A 15 -12.09 12.95 21.78
N ASN A 16 -12.24 12.65 20.49
CA ASN A 16 -12.12 13.63 19.41
C ASN A 16 -13.48 13.98 18.78
N TRP A 17 -14.60 13.78 19.48
CA TRP A 17 -15.97 13.83 18.99
C TRP A 17 -16.28 15.02 18.07
N ASN A 18 -15.81 16.21 18.42
CA ASN A 18 -16.03 17.46 17.67
C ASN A 18 -14.90 17.79 16.69
N HIS A 19 -13.85 16.97 16.63
CA HIS A 19 -12.74 17.18 15.69
C HIS A 19 -13.08 16.59 14.33
N LYS A 20 -12.38 17.05 13.29
CA LYS A 20 -12.50 16.50 11.94
C LYS A 20 -12.02 15.04 11.93
N ALA A 21 -12.74 14.17 11.21
CA ALA A 21 -12.38 12.77 11.03
C ALA A 21 -12.14 12.41 9.56
N LEU A 22 -13.09 12.70 8.69
CA LEU A 22 -13.09 12.28 7.28
C LEU A 22 -13.43 13.47 6.39
N CYS A 23 -12.72 13.63 5.27
CA CYS A 23 -12.95 14.73 4.34
C CYS A 23 -12.71 14.29 2.89
N ASP A 24 -13.71 14.38 2.04
CA ASP A 24 -13.52 14.24 0.60
C ASP A 24 -13.06 15.56 -0.02
N LEU A 25 -12.24 15.51 -1.08
CA LEU A 25 -11.77 16.67 -1.80
C LEU A 25 -12.93 17.58 -2.25
N GLY A 26 -12.89 18.83 -1.77
CA GLY A 26 -13.90 19.83 -2.10
C GLY A 26 -15.21 19.75 -1.32
N LYS A 27 -15.30 18.86 -0.32
CA LYS A 27 -16.44 18.77 0.60
C LYS A 27 -16.09 19.30 1.99
N THR A 28 -17.12 19.55 2.79
CA THR A 28 -16.99 19.87 4.22
C THR A 28 -16.52 18.62 4.97
N PRO A 29 -15.52 18.73 5.85
CA PRO A 29 -15.10 17.61 6.68
C PRO A 29 -16.21 17.14 7.62
N LEU A 30 -16.35 15.83 7.76
CA LEU A 30 -17.16 15.22 8.82
C LEU A 30 -16.36 15.20 10.12
N THR A 31 -17.02 15.48 11.23
CA THR A 31 -16.47 15.28 12.58
C THR A 31 -16.47 13.77 12.95
N TYR A 32 -15.74 13.42 14.00
CA TYR A 32 -15.79 12.07 14.57
C TYR A 32 -17.21 11.71 15.03
N GLY A 33 -17.96 12.67 15.61
CA GLY A 33 -19.35 12.46 16.02
C GLY A 33 -20.29 12.22 14.83
N GLU A 34 -20.16 12.98 13.74
CA GLU A 34 -20.97 12.78 12.53
C GLU A 34 -20.61 11.45 11.84
N ALA A 35 -19.34 11.07 11.79
CA ALA A 35 -18.91 9.76 11.29
C ALA A 35 -19.45 8.62 12.19
N ALA A 36 -19.40 8.77 13.53
CA ALA A 36 -19.98 7.82 14.48
C ALA A 36 -21.49 7.66 14.27
N GLN A 37 -22.21 8.76 14.06
CA GLN A 37 -23.64 8.72 13.76
C GLN A 37 -23.93 7.88 12.51
N GLN A 38 -23.18 8.10 11.44
CA GLN A 38 -23.36 7.33 10.21
C GLN A 38 -23.00 5.85 10.39
N ILE A 39 -21.93 5.54 11.14
CA ILE A 39 -21.56 4.16 11.48
C ILE A 39 -22.68 3.46 12.24
N VAL A 40 -23.26 4.11 13.24
CA VAL A 40 -24.37 3.51 14.02
C VAL A 40 -25.64 3.34 13.17
N LYS A 41 -25.94 4.27 12.25
CA LYS A 41 -27.01 4.06 11.26
C LYS A 41 -26.77 2.82 10.39
N LEU A 42 -25.54 2.63 9.93
CA LEU A 42 -25.19 1.43 9.17
C LEU A 42 -25.25 0.16 10.05
N HIS A 43 -24.93 0.21 11.34
CA HIS A 43 -25.15 -0.91 12.26
C HIS A 43 -26.63 -1.30 12.35
N LEU A 44 -27.54 -0.33 12.39
CA LEU A 44 -28.99 -0.61 12.38
C LEU A 44 -29.42 -1.30 11.07
N LEU A 45 -28.87 -0.84 9.96
CA LEU A 45 -29.10 -1.46 8.65
C LEU A 45 -28.59 -2.91 8.60
N LEU A 46 -27.34 -3.15 9.09
CA LEU A 46 -26.78 -4.50 9.14
C LEU A 46 -27.62 -5.42 10.02
N GLN A 47 -28.14 -4.91 11.14
CA GLN A 47 -29.02 -5.64 12.02
C GLN A 47 -30.34 -6.00 11.31
N GLU A 48 -30.97 -5.06 10.59
CA GLU A 48 -32.22 -5.30 9.83
C GLU A 48 -31.99 -6.28 8.69
N ALA A 49 -30.84 -6.22 8.02
CA ALA A 49 -30.44 -7.19 7.00
C ALA A 49 -30.07 -8.58 7.56
N GLY A 50 -30.20 -8.78 8.89
CA GLY A 50 -29.89 -10.05 9.53
C GLY A 50 -28.42 -10.46 9.49
N ILE A 51 -27.52 -9.49 9.36
CA ILE A 51 -26.07 -9.72 9.43
C ILE A 51 -25.66 -10.03 10.87
N LYS A 52 -24.81 -11.02 11.01
CA LYS A 52 -24.25 -11.45 12.31
C LYS A 52 -22.75 -11.17 12.35
N PRO A 53 -22.13 -11.11 13.55
CA PRO A 53 -20.68 -11.13 13.65
C PRO A 53 -20.08 -12.27 12.83
N GLN A 54 -18.95 -12.01 12.16
CA GLN A 54 -18.23 -12.91 11.23
C GLN A 54 -18.92 -13.17 9.86
N ASP A 55 -20.10 -12.60 9.58
CA ASP A 55 -20.61 -12.53 8.21
C ASP A 55 -19.74 -11.59 7.35
N LYS A 56 -19.59 -11.90 6.07
CA LYS A 56 -18.70 -11.16 5.16
C LYS A 56 -19.47 -10.09 4.41
N ILE A 57 -18.82 -8.91 4.33
CA ILE A 57 -19.33 -7.71 3.65
C ILE A 57 -18.27 -7.23 2.66
N ALA A 58 -18.57 -7.33 1.37
CA ALA A 58 -17.68 -6.85 0.32
C ALA A 58 -17.79 -5.32 0.13
N LEU A 59 -16.64 -4.68 -0.14
CA LEU A 59 -16.56 -3.25 -0.45
C LEU A 59 -15.74 -3.06 -1.72
N CYS A 60 -16.33 -2.47 -2.76
CA CYS A 60 -15.69 -2.24 -4.04
C CYS A 60 -15.98 -0.82 -4.55
N GLY A 61 -15.07 0.11 -4.33
CA GLY A 61 -15.24 1.50 -4.73
C GLY A 61 -13.97 2.32 -4.53
N LYS A 62 -14.03 3.58 -4.99
CA LYS A 62 -12.95 4.55 -4.78
C LYS A 62 -12.87 4.96 -3.32
N ASN A 63 -11.65 5.29 -2.90
CA ASN A 63 -11.42 5.84 -1.56
C ASN A 63 -12.28 7.10 -1.34
N SER A 64 -13.03 7.10 -0.25
CA SER A 64 -13.91 8.20 0.16
C SER A 64 -14.26 8.11 1.64
N ALA A 65 -14.85 9.18 2.18
CA ALA A 65 -15.40 9.18 3.53
C ALA A 65 -16.45 8.08 3.70
N ASN A 66 -17.33 7.88 2.71
CA ASN A 66 -18.37 6.85 2.74
C ASN A 66 -17.77 5.43 2.69
N TRP A 67 -16.74 5.20 1.85
CA TRP A 67 -16.03 3.92 1.85
C TRP A 67 -15.46 3.60 3.24
N SER A 68 -14.85 4.62 3.88
CA SER A 68 -14.28 4.46 5.22
C SER A 68 -15.35 4.19 6.28
N MET A 69 -16.49 4.89 6.22
CA MET A 69 -17.61 4.65 7.14
C MET A 69 -18.23 3.26 6.93
N ALA A 70 -18.36 2.79 5.68
CA ALA A 70 -18.82 1.42 5.38
C ALA A 70 -17.86 0.37 5.98
N PHE A 71 -16.54 0.55 5.78
CA PHE A 71 -15.53 -0.33 6.36
C PHE A 71 -15.58 -0.32 7.90
N LEU A 72 -15.61 0.86 8.50
CA LEU A 72 -15.68 1.00 9.96
C LEU A 72 -16.98 0.41 10.51
N ALA A 73 -18.12 0.61 9.83
CA ALA A 73 -19.37 0.00 10.23
C ALA A 73 -19.27 -1.53 10.22
N ALA A 74 -18.70 -2.13 9.18
CA ALA A 74 -18.54 -3.58 9.12
C ALA A 74 -17.66 -4.11 10.27
N ILE A 75 -16.44 -3.55 10.44
CA ILE A 75 -15.48 -4.06 11.42
C ILE A 75 -15.91 -3.78 12.86
N THR A 76 -16.53 -2.64 13.14
CA THR A 76 -17.01 -2.29 14.50
C THR A 76 -18.36 -2.93 14.85
N TYR A 77 -19.07 -3.51 13.86
CA TYR A 77 -20.22 -4.39 14.07
C TYR A 77 -19.80 -5.83 14.40
N GLY A 78 -18.54 -6.20 14.09
CA GLY A 78 -18.02 -7.57 14.18
C GLY A 78 -18.21 -8.38 12.89
N ALA A 79 -18.71 -7.78 11.82
CA ALA A 79 -18.71 -8.39 10.50
C ALA A 79 -17.30 -8.33 9.89
N VAL A 80 -17.04 -9.15 8.88
CA VAL A 80 -15.73 -9.26 8.22
C VAL A 80 -15.76 -8.50 6.90
N PRO A 81 -15.18 -7.28 6.82
CA PRO A 81 -15.04 -6.58 5.55
C PRO A 81 -14.13 -7.35 4.58
N VAL A 82 -14.49 -7.30 3.30
CA VAL A 82 -13.75 -7.86 2.17
C VAL A 82 -13.48 -6.72 1.18
N PRO A 83 -12.41 -5.93 1.39
CA PRO A 83 -12.07 -4.84 0.49
C PRO A 83 -11.62 -5.35 -0.87
N ILE A 84 -12.23 -4.84 -1.93
CA ILE A 84 -11.94 -5.20 -3.33
C ILE A 84 -11.46 -3.96 -4.07
N LEU A 85 -10.37 -4.09 -4.82
CA LEU A 85 -9.88 -3.00 -5.67
C LEU A 85 -10.91 -2.65 -6.75
N ASN A 86 -11.25 -1.38 -6.85
CA ASN A 86 -12.18 -0.87 -7.87
C ASN A 86 -11.67 -1.03 -9.32
N ASP A 87 -10.37 -1.22 -9.50
CA ASP A 87 -9.72 -1.43 -10.80
C ASP A 87 -9.72 -2.92 -11.24
N PHE A 88 -10.29 -3.81 -10.43
CA PHE A 88 -10.44 -5.20 -10.83
C PHE A 88 -11.49 -5.35 -11.94
N LYS A 89 -11.27 -6.32 -12.83
CA LYS A 89 -12.25 -6.71 -13.85
C LYS A 89 -13.48 -7.34 -13.16
N ALA A 90 -14.65 -7.22 -13.80
CA ALA A 90 -15.91 -7.76 -13.29
C ALA A 90 -15.80 -9.22 -12.83
N GLU A 91 -15.18 -10.08 -13.64
CA GLU A 91 -14.97 -11.49 -13.33
C GLU A 91 -14.20 -11.69 -11.99
N SER A 92 -13.17 -10.85 -11.74
CA SER A 92 -12.42 -10.93 -10.49
C SER A 92 -13.26 -10.49 -9.29
N ILE A 93 -14.12 -9.47 -9.48
CA ILE A 93 -15.05 -9.01 -8.43
C ILE A 93 -16.07 -10.12 -8.12
N HIS A 94 -16.71 -10.72 -9.15
CA HIS A 94 -17.62 -11.85 -8.98
C HIS A 94 -16.98 -13.00 -8.22
N ASN A 95 -15.77 -13.39 -8.64
CA ASN A 95 -15.02 -14.48 -8.00
C ASN A 95 -14.70 -14.18 -6.53
N ILE A 96 -14.29 -12.96 -6.18
CA ILE A 96 -13.99 -12.59 -4.80
C ILE A 96 -15.26 -12.58 -3.94
N VAL A 97 -16.36 -12.00 -4.42
CA VAL A 97 -17.63 -11.96 -3.71
C VAL A 97 -18.13 -13.38 -3.43
N ASN A 98 -18.11 -14.24 -4.44
CA ASN A 98 -18.57 -15.64 -4.31
C ASN A 98 -17.63 -16.46 -3.41
N HIS A 99 -16.31 -16.35 -3.60
CA HIS A 99 -15.34 -17.09 -2.81
C HIS A 99 -15.37 -16.69 -1.33
N SER A 100 -15.58 -15.39 -1.03
CA SER A 100 -15.65 -14.89 0.34
C SER A 100 -16.98 -15.18 1.04
N ASP A 101 -18.02 -15.67 0.33
CA ASP A 101 -19.40 -15.79 0.82
C ASP A 101 -19.97 -14.45 1.31
N ALA A 102 -19.62 -13.35 0.64
CA ALA A 102 -20.12 -12.04 1.03
C ALA A 102 -21.64 -11.97 0.86
N ARG A 103 -22.34 -11.52 1.91
CA ARG A 103 -23.80 -11.36 1.93
C ARG A 103 -24.23 -9.95 1.51
N ILE A 104 -23.38 -8.95 1.78
CA ILE A 104 -23.61 -7.56 1.36
C ILE A 104 -22.46 -7.13 0.46
N LEU A 105 -22.79 -6.32 -0.55
CA LEU A 105 -21.81 -5.61 -1.39
C LEU A 105 -22.10 -4.11 -1.35
N TRP A 106 -21.17 -3.33 -0.85
CA TRP A 106 -21.13 -1.87 -1.02
C TRP A 106 -20.25 -1.52 -2.21
N LEU A 107 -20.74 -0.70 -3.13
CA LEU A 107 -20.03 -0.40 -4.37
C LEU A 107 -20.30 1.01 -4.91
N ASP A 108 -19.40 1.48 -5.80
CA ASP A 108 -19.60 2.69 -6.59
C ASP A 108 -20.43 2.42 -7.86
N ASP A 109 -21.07 3.45 -8.41
CA ASP A 109 -21.83 3.39 -9.65
C ASP A 109 -21.03 2.81 -10.83
N ALA A 110 -19.75 3.18 -10.93
CA ALA A 110 -18.89 2.69 -11.99
C ALA A 110 -18.68 1.18 -11.92
N VAL A 111 -18.59 0.63 -10.70
CA VAL A 111 -18.49 -0.83 -10.46
C VAL A 111 -19.83 -1.49 -10.73
N LEU A 112 -20.95 -0.91 -10.26
CA LEU A 112 -22.30 -1.44 -10.49
C LEU A 112 -22.59 -1.62 -11.98
N ASN A 113 -22.21 -0.64 -12.80
CA ASN A 113 -22.43 -0.69 -14.24
C ASN A 113 -21.52 -1.72 -14.97
N ALA A 114 -20.47 -2.19 -14.31
CA ALA A 114 -19.50 -3.12 -14.91
C ALA A 114 -19.75 -4.59 -14.53
N ILE A 115 -20.51 -4.87 -13.45
CA ILE A 115 -20.73 -6.23 -12.92
C ILE A 115 -22.12 -6.75 -13.21
N SER A 116 -22.30 -8.06 -13.05
CA SER A 116 -23.62 -8.74 -13.12
C SER A 116 -23.98 -9.31 -11.75
N LEU A 117 -25.06 -8.83 -11.14
CA LEU A 117 -25.52 -9.33 -9.85
C LEU A 117 -25.94 -10.81 -9.91
N ASN A 118 -26.40 -11.29 -11.07
CA ASN A 118 -26.79 -12.68 -11.28
C ASN A 118 -25.60 -13.65 -11.12
N GLU A 119 -24.38 -13.18 -11.32
CA GLU A 119 -23.14 -13.95 -11.14
C GLU A 119 -22.71 -14.07 -9.65
N MET A 120 -23.45 -13.42 -8.73
CA MET A 120 -23.12 -13.38 -7.30
C MET A 120 -24.34 -13.83 -6.44
N PRO A 121 -24.72 -15.12 -6.47
CA PRO A 121 -25.94 -15.63 -5.83
C PRO A 121 -25.93 -15.55 -4.30
N THR A 122 -24.77 -15.40 -3.66
CA THR A 122 -24.64 -15.25 -2.20
C THR A 122 -25.13 -13.90 -1.70
N LEU A 123 -25.13 -12.87 -2.56
CA LEU A 123 -25.53 -11.51 -2.18
C LEU A 123 -27.01 -11.45 -1.78
N GLU A 124 -27.27 -10.82 -0.66
CA GLU A 124 -28.60 -10.53 -0.13
C GLU A 124 -28.95 -9.05 -0.28
N VAL A 125 -27.97 -8.18 -0.12
CA VAL A 125 -28.13 -6.72 -0.25
C VAL A 125 -26.97 -6.13 -1.06
N VAL A 126 -27.29 -5.21 -1.98
CA VAL A 126 -26.31 -4.40 -2.70
C VAL A 126 -26.64 -2.93 -2.50
N MET A 127 -25.65 -2.14 -2.14
CA MET A 127 -25.84 -0.72 -1.80
C MET A 127 -24.79 0.15 -2.48
N GLN A 128 -25.20 1.36 -2.85
CA GLN A 128 -24.28 2.38 -3.33
C GLN A 128 -23.45 2.96 -2.19
N LEU A 129 -22.15 3.16 -2.40
CA LEU A 129 -21.27 3.86 -1.46
C LEU A 129 -21.52 5.37 -1.44
N GLY A 130 -22.09 5.91 -2.53
CA GLY A 130 -22.32 7.35 -2.67
C GLY A 130 -23.22 7.95 -1.59
N ASP A 131 -24.29 7.24 -1.25
CA ASP A 131 -25.33 7.71 -0.33
C ASP A 131 -25.95 6.60 0.54
N PHE A 132 -25.42 5.39 0.46
CA PHE A 132 -25.92 4.19 1.13
C PHE A 132 -27.36 3.79 0.73
N THR A 133 -27.79 4.14 -0.49
CA THR A 133 -29.06 3.66 -1.01
C THR A 133 -28.97 2.21 -1.47
N PRO A 134 -30.01 1.37 -1.21
CA PRO A 134 -30.05 0.00 -1.68
C PRO A 134 -30.35 -0.05 -3.17
N VAL A 135 -29.53 -0.77 -3.93
CA VAL A 135 -29.73 -1.07 -5.36
C VAL A 135 -30.48 -2.38 -5.55
N TYR A 136 -30.22 -3.32 -4.64
CA TYR A 136 -30.82 -4.64 -4.66
C TYR A 136 -30.96 -5.17 -3.23
N SER A 137 -32.06 -5.85 -2.95
CA SER A 137 -32.22 -6.64 -1.73
C SER A 137 -33.15 -7.85 -2.02
N LYS A 138 -32.79 -9.01 -1.48
CA LYS A 138 -33.66 -10.20 -1.49
C LYS A 138 -34.90 -9.99 -0.64
N GLU A 139 -34.82 -9.17 0.41
CA GLU A 139 -35.93 -8.88 1.32
C GLU A 139 -36.39 -7.43 1.20
N GLU A 140 -37.61 -7.21 0.81
CA GLU A 140 -38.22 -5.88 0.63
C GLU A 140 -38.20 -5.03 1.92
N LYS A 141 -38.24 -5.69 3.09
CA LYS A 141 -38.14 -4.99 4.39
C LYS A 141 -36.87 -4.15 4.53
N VAL A 142 -35.71 -4.59 3.97
CA VAL A 142 -34.45 -3.85 4.03
C VAL A 142 -34.55 -2.57 3.22
N ILE A 143 -35.13 -2.60 2.02
CA ILE A 143 -35.34 -1.41 1.19
C ILE A 143 -36.24 -0.40 1.93
N LYS A 144 -37.34 -0.87 2.52
CA LYS A 144 -38.26 -0.04 3.30
C LYS A 144 -37.52 0.56 4.50
N PHE A 145 -36.73 -0.25 5.25
CA PHE A 145 -35.97 0.20 6.39
C PHE A 145 -34.97 1.30 6.00
N CYS A 146 -34.27 1.17 4.86
CA CYS A 146 -33.36 2.20 4.36
C CYS A 146 -34.06 3.55 4.15
N SER A 147 -35.30 3.55 3.63
CA SER A 147 -36.07 4.78 3.43
C SER A 147 -36.52 5.44 4.74
N GLU A 148 -36.62 4.68 5.82
CA GLU A 148 -37.00 5.13 7.17
C GLU A 148 -35.83 5.23 8.15
N LEU A 149 -34.58 4.99 7.69
CA LEU A 149 -33.38 4.85 8.54
C LEU A 149 -33.14 6.08 9.40
N ASP A 150 -33.23 7.27 8.84
CA ASP A 150 -33.01 8.51 9.59
C ASP A 150 -34.07 8.73 10.67
N LYS A 151 -35.33 8.38 10.37
CA LYS A 151 -36.42 8.44 11.33
C LYS A 151 -36.23 7.43 12.45
N THR A 152 -35.96 6.17 12.10
CA THR A 152 -35.69 5.09 13.04
C THR A 152 -34.50 5.42 13.95
N PHE A 153 -33.44 5.98 13.38
CA PHE A 153 -32.29 6.43 14.13
C PHE A 153 -32.66 7.53 15.15
N ALA A 154 -33.39 8.56 14.69
CA ALA A 154 -33.79 9.67 15.56
C ALA A 154 -34.74 9.23 16.69
N GLU A 155 -35.63 8.27 16.43
CA GLU A 155 -36.52 7.67 17.44
C GLU A 155 -35.73 6.86 18.48
N LYS A 156 -34.74 6.07 18.04
CA LYS A 156 -33.91 5.23 18.91
C LYS A 156 -32.88 6.02 19.71
N TYR A 157 -32.31 7.07 19.11
CA TYR A 157 -31.26 7.90 19.66
C TYR A 157 -31.59 9.39 19.59
N PRO A 158 -32.60 9.88 20.34
CA PRO A 158 -33.06 11.27 20.26
C PRO A 158 -32.00 12.32 20.63
N ASN A 159 -30.99 11.92 21.40
CA ASN A 159 -29.86 12.77 21.82
C ASN A 159 -28.54 11.99 21.60
N PHE A 160 -28.33 11.52 20.36
CA PHE A 160 -27.16 10.70 20.05
C PHE A 160 -25.84 11.36 20.49
N GLY A 161 -25.05 10.62 21.24
CA GLY A 161 -23.80 11.09 21.81
C GLY A 161 -22.81 9.95 22.06
N ILE A 162 -21.70 10.28 22.72
CA ILE A 162 -20.58 9.36 23.00
C ILE A 162 -21.06 8.07 23.69
N ASN A 163 -22.02 8.18 24.60
CA ASN A 163 -22.52 7.04 25.37
C ASN A 163 -23.31 6.03 24.55
N ASP A 164 -23.81 6.43 23.38
CA ASP A 164 -24.56 5.58 22.46
C ASP A 164 -23.64 4.84 21.47
N LEU A 165 -22.35 5.20 21.44
CA LEU A 165 -21.37 4.57 20.57
C LEU A 165 -20.93 3.23 21.16
N VAL A 166 -21.43 2.15 20.57
CA VAL A 166 -21.09 0.79 21.00
C VAL A 166 -20.46 0.03 19.84
N PHE A 167 -19.26 -0.46 20.06
CA PHE A 167 -18.52 -1.27 19.09
C PHE A 167 -18.42 -2.72 19.57
N HIS A 168 -18.30 -3.65 18.61
CA HIS A 168 -18.06 -5.06 18.88
C HIS A 168 -16.81 -5.26 19.75
N LYS A 169 -16.92 -6.13 20.76
CA LYS A 169 -15.79 -6.52 21.60
C LYS A 169 -15.15 -7.77 21.04
N GLU A 170 -14.20 -7.53 20.14
CA GLU A 170 -13.51 -8.59 19.44
C GLU A 170 -12.53 -9.38 20.33
N GLN A 171 -12.27 -10.63 19.94
CA GLN A 171 -11.16 -11.42 20.43
C GLN A 171 -9.93 -11.25 19.52
N PRO A 172 -8.69 -11.36 20.04
CA PRO A 172 -7.48 -11.15 19.25
C PRO A 172 -7.37 -12.01 17.98
N GLU A 173 -7.80 -13.27 18.05
CA GLU A 173 -7.76 -14.23 16.93
C GLU A 173 -9.04 -14.22 16.08
N GLU A 174 -10.04 -13.42 16.41
CA GLU A 174 -11.23 -13.26 15.59
C GLU A 174 -10.89 -12.61 14.27
N ILE A 175 -11.53 -13.05 13.18
CA ILE A 175 -11.25 -12.53 11.84
C ILE A 175 -11.70 -11.08 11.77
N ALA A 176 -10.76 -10.18 11.49
CA ALA A 176 -11.02 -8.76 11.31
C ALA A 176 -11.35 -8.40 9.86
N LEU A 177 -10.64 -8.99 8.89
CA LEU A 177 -10.92 -8.80 7.47
C LEU A 177 -10.29 -9.92 6.61
N ILE A 178 -10.78 -10.06 5.37
CA ILE A 178 -10.17 -10.90 4.35
C ILE A 178 -9.71 -9.98 3.21
N ASN A 179 -8.40 -9.90 2.99
CA ASN A 179 -7.82 -9.06 1.93
C ASN A 179 -7.30 -9.91 0.78
N TYR A 180 -7.82 -9.69 -0.44
CA TYR A 180 -7.43 -10.48 -1.59
C TYR A 180 -6.17 -9.94 -2.25
N THR A 181 -5.19 -10.85 -2.47
CA THR A 181 -3.95 -10.53 -3.18
C THR A 181 -4.00 -11.07 -4.59
N SER A 182 -3.48 -10.31 -5.56
CA SER A 182 -3.30 -10.80 -6.93
C SER A 182 -2.22 -11.90 -6.92
N GLY A 183 -2.65 -13.16 -6.94
CA GLY A 183 -1.74 -14.30 -7.03
C GLY A 183 -0.93 -14.31 -8.32
N SER A 184 0.31 -14.80 -8.27
CA SER A 184 1.14 -15.02 -9.47
C SER A 184 0.58 -16.11 -10.41
N THR A 185 -0.40 -16.88 -9.94
CA THR A 185 -1.05 -17.99 -10.67
C THR A 185 -2.39 -17.60 -11.31
N GLY A 186 -2.76 -16.31 -11.31
CA GLY A 186 -4.01 -15.82 -11.91
C GLY A 186 -5.21 -15.76 -10.96
N PHE A 187 -5.28 -16.56 -9.91
CA PHE A 187 -6.33 -16.50 -8.90
C PHE A 187 -5.86 -15.72 -7.67
N SER A 188 -6.71 -14.80 -7.20
CA SER A 188 -6.46 -14.04 -5.98
C SER A 188 -6.62 -14.92 -4.75
N LYS A 189 -5.67 -14.88 -3.81
CA LYS A 189 -5.78 -15.56 -2.51
C LYS A 189 -6.38 -14.60 -1.48
N GLY A 190 -7.35 -15.06 -0.71
CA GLY A 190 -7.92 -14.30 0.41
C GLY A 190 -7.06 -14.45 1.66
N VAL A 191 -6.32 -13.43 2.02
CA VAL A 191 -5.51 -13.38 3.25
C VAL A 191 -6.42 -13.11 4.43
N VAL A 192 -6.48 -14.02 5.40
CA VAL A 192 -7.31 -13.91 6.60
C VAL A 192 -6.53 -13.21 7.70
N LEU A 193 -6.92 -11.98 8.02
CA LEU A 193 -6.27 -11.16 9.02
C LEU A 193 -7.10 -11.08 10.31
N PRO A 194 -6.53 -11.47 11.47
CA PRO A 194 -7.20 -11.34 12.76
C PRO A 194 -7.09 -9.90 13.31
N TYR A 195 -7.94 -9.56 14.28
CA TYR A 195 -7.93 -8.24 14.92
C TYR A 195 -6.56 -7.90 15.54
N ARG A 196 -5.86 -8.87 16.13
CA ARG A 196 -4.50 -8.63 16.68
C ARG A 196 -3.53 -8.10 15.65
N ALA A 197 -3.66 -8.53 14.38
CA ALA A 197 -2.73 -8.12 13.33
C ALA A 197 -2.94 -6.65 12.95
N LEU A 198 -4.18 -6.21 12.84
CA LEU A 198 -4.51 -4.80 12.60
C LEU A 198 -4.15 -3.93 13.80
N TRP A 199 -4.53 -4.37 15.01
CA TRP A 199 -4.20 -3.66 16.24
C TRP A 199 -2.69 -3.45 16.39
N SER A 200 -1.89 -4.49 16.18
CA SER A 200 -0.44 -4.43 16.32
C SER A 200 0.21 -3.42 15.36
N ASN A 201 -0.25 -3.37 14.10
CA ASN A 201 0.23 -2.40 13.12
C ASN A 201 -0.15 -0.96 13.51
N VAL A 202 -1.41 -0.74 13.88
CA VAL A 202 -1.91 0.58 14.30
C VAL A 202 -1.19 1.02 15.58
N ARG A 203 -1.03 0.13 16.55
CA ARG A 203 -0.34 0.42 17.81
C ARG A 203 1.13 0.77 17.59
N PHE A 204 1.83 0.01 16.71
CA PHE A 204 3.20 0.34 16.30
C PHE A 204 3.28 1.77 15.74
N ALA A 205 2.38 2.13 14.83
CA ALA A 205 2.37 3.47 14.25
C ALA A 205 2.09 4.57 15.29
N ILE A 206 1.16 4.33 16.23
CA ILE A 206 0.87 5.27 17.34
C ILE A 206 2.10 5.49 18.22
N ASP A 207 2.86 4.43 18.53
CA ASP A 207 4.02 4.47 19.41
C ASP A 207 5.25 5.10 18.75
N ASN A 208 5.44 4.91 17.45
CA ASN A 208 6.63 5.34 16.73
C ASN A 208 6.46 6.67 15.96
N ILE A 209 5.23 7.06 15.59
CA ILE A 209 4.93 8.32 14.90
C ILE A 209 4.31 9.30 15.90
N THR A 210 5.15 9.80 16.81
CA THR A 210 4.71 10.59 17.98
C THR A 210 4.46 12.07 17.68
N TYR A 211 4.97 12.59 16.58
CA TYR A 211 4.83 14.01 16.18
C TYR A 211 3.43 14.35 15.62
N LEU A 212 2.63 13.36 15.21
CA LEU A 212 1.23 13.57 14.84
C LEU A 212 0.36 13.79 16.09
N LYS A 213 -0.54 14.76 15.99
CA LYS A 213 -1.49 15.15 17.03
C LYS A 213 -2.92 15.07 16.52
N ALA A 214 -3.88 15.12 17.41
CA ALA A 214 -5.28 15.30 17.03
C ALA A 214 -5.45 16.55 16.14
N ASP A 215 -6.36 16.47 15.15
CA ASP A 215 -6.59 17.46 14.09
C ASP A 215 -5.48 17.61 13.05
N ASP A 216 -4.34 16.92 13.15
CA ASP A 216 -3.41 16.87 12.01
C ASP A 216 -4.05 16.10 10.85
N GLY A 217 -3.87 16.60 9.63
CA GLY A 217 -4.42 15.98 8.43
C GLY A 217 -3.49 14.97 7.79
N MET A 218 -4.05 13.85 7.34
CA MET A 218 -3.37 12.89 6.47
C MET A 218 -4.07 12.80 5.13
N ILE A 219 -3.29 12.80 4.04
CA ILE A 219 -3.84 12.63 2.69
C ILE A 219 -3.79 11.15 2.34
N ASN A 220 -4.94 10.59 2.01
CA ASN A 220 -5.04 9.24 1.50
C ASN A 220 -4.76 9.23 0.00
N MET A 221 -3.67 8.59 -0.40
CA MET A 221 -3.22 8.45 -1.79
C MET A 221 -3.21 7.02 -2.27
N LEU A 222 -3.10 6.06 -1.35
CA LEU A 222 -3.05 4.65 -1.66
C LEU A 222 -4.46 4.03 -1.62
N PRO A 223 -4.75 3.00 -2.44
CA PRO A 223 -6.04 2.33 -2.36
C PRO A 223 -6.30 1.76 -0.96
N LEU A 224 -7.46 2.06 -0.38
CA LEU A 224 -7.88 1.50 0.91
C LEU A 224 -8.15 -0.01 0.87
N ALA A 225 -8.40 -0.56 -0.32
CA ALA A 225 -8.47 -2.01 -0.50
C ALA A 225 -7.09 -2.70 -0.40
N HIS A 226 -5.99 -1.94 -0.26
CA HIS A 226 -4.66 -2.45 0.07
C HIS A 226 -4.34 -2.23 1.54
N MET A 227 -3.73 -3.23 2.18
CA MET A 227 -3.39 -3.17 3.60
C MET A 227 -2.51 -1.97 3.98
N TYR A 228 -1.62 -1.53 3.09
CA TYR A 228 -0.75 -0.37 3.35
C TYR A 228 -1.58 0.93 3.47
N GLY A 229 -2.50 1.18 2.52
CA GLY A 229 -3.43 2.30 2.61
C GLY A 229 -4.39 2.16 3.78
N LEU A 230 -5.00 0.99 3.95
CA LEU A 230 -5.97 0.73 4.99
C LEU A 230 -5.42 0.96 6.40
N ALA A 231 -4.30 0.31 6.72
CA ALA A 231 -3.74 0.34 8.07
C ALA A 231 -3.11 1.70 8.39
N ILE A 232 -2.35 2.28 7.46
CA ILE A 232 -1.49 3.44 7.76
C ILE A 232 -2.09 4.78 7.33
N GLU A 233 -2.91 4.82 6.26
CA GLU A 233 -3.56 6.07 5.83
C GLU A 233 -4.99 6.24 6.36
N MET A 234 -5.61 5.19 6.96
CA MET A 234 -6.98 5.29 7.49
C MET A 234 -7.07 4.86 8.96
N LEU A 235 -6.77 3.60 9.30
CA LEU A 235 -6.97 3.12 10.69
C LEU A 235 -6.04 3.84 11.68
N PHE A 236 -4.76 3.94 11.38
CA PHE A 236 -3.79 4.62 12.26
C PHE A 236 -4.17 6.08 12.53
N PRO A 237 -4.39 6.96 11.51
CA PRO A 237 -4.73 8.35 11.77
C PRO A 237 -6.05 8.48 12.55
N LEU A 238 -7.07 7.68 12.25
CA LEU A 238 -8.34 7.70 12.98
C LEU A 238 -8.15 7.29 14.45
N CYS A 239 -7.33 6.29 14.75
CA CYS A 239 -6.98 5.92 16.11
C CYS A 239 -6.12 6.97 16.84
N LYS A 240 -5.42 7.84 16.10
CA LYS A 240 -4.60 8.93 16.64
C LYS A 240 -5.37 10.23 16.88
N GLY A 241 -6.60 10.34 16.37
CA GLY A 241 -7.41 11.57 16.42
C GLY A 241 -7.12 12.55 15.28
N CYS A 242 -6.39 12.10 14.23
CA CYS A 242 -6.15 12.84 13.01
C CYS A 242 -7.36 12.77 12.08
N TYR A 243 -7.42 13.63 11.06
CA TYR A 243 -8.41 13.48 10.00
C TYR A 243 -7.79 12.95 8.71
N VAL A 244 -8.59 12.18 7.95
CA VAL A 244 -8.19 11.61 6.66
C VAL A 244 -8.83 12.39 5.52
N TYR A 245 -8.00 12.85 4.58
CA TYR A 245 -8.42 13.61 3.41
C TYR A 245 -8.31 12.76 2.15
N PHE A 246 -9.45 12.44 1.54
CA PHE A 246 -9.54 11.59 0.35
C PHE A 246 -9.48 12.43 -0.92
N LEU A 247 -8.59 12.07 -1.82
CA LEU A 247 -8.47 12.74 -3.12
C LEU A 247 -9.64 12.41 -4.04
N GLY A 248 -10.22 11.21 -3.93
CA GLY A 248 -11.36 10.74 -4.76
C GLY A 248 -11.07 10.69 -6.26
N LYS A 249 -9.85 11.03 -6.67
CA LYS A 249 -9.37 11.10 -8.07
C LYS A 249 -7.99 10.49 -8.17
N THR A 250 -7.63 10.02 -9.36
CA THR A 250 -6.27 9.58 -9.63
C THR A 250 -5.27 10.69 -9.29
N PRO A 251 -4.25 10.41 -8.45
CA PRO A 251 -3.27 11.41 -8.05
C PRO A 251 -2.53 11.98 -9.27
N SER A 252 -2.75 13.24 -9.59
CA SER A 252 -1.96 14.00 -10.56
C SER A 252 -1.14 15.07 -9.82
N PRO A 253 -0.01 15.55 -10.38
CA PRO A 253 0.80 16.56 -9.72
C PRO A 253 0.00 17.80 -9.28
N LYS A 254 -0.95 18.26 -10.10
CA LYS A 254 -1.80 19.41 -9.79
C LYS A 254 -2.74 19.15 -8.61
N ILE A 255 -3.37 17.97 -8.58
CA ILE A 255 -4.29 17.58 -7.49
C ILE A 255 -3.50 17.43 -6.18
N LEU A 256 -2.35 16.74 -6.23
CA LEU A 256 -1.50 16.54 -5.07
C LEU A 256 -1.00 17.86 -4.48
N MET A 257 -0.50 18.78 -5.32
CA MET A 257 -0.04 20.09 -4.86
C MET A 257 -1.15 20.91 -4.18
N GLY A 258 -2.37 20.86 -4.72
CA GLY A 258 -3.54 21.49 -4.10
C GLY A 258 -3.88 20.89 -2.75
N ALA A 259 -3.88 19.56 -2.65
CA ALA A 259 -4.14 18.85 -1.41
C ALA A 259 -3.05 19.10 -0.36
N PHE A 260 -1.76 19.07 -0.75
CA PHE A 260 -0.65 19.39 0.14
C PHE A 260 -0.74 20.83 0.69
N ALA A 261 -1.08 21.80 -0.14
CA ALA A 261 -1.26 23.18 0.30
C ALA A 261 -2.43 23.35 1.29
N GLN A 262 -3.52 22.60 1.10
CA GLN A 262 -4.70 22.64 1.96
C GLN A 262 -4.50 21.90 3.28
N VAL A 263 -3.94 20.69 3.24
CA VAL A 263 -3.83 19.76 4.40
C VAL A 263 -2.57 20.00 5.20
N GLN A 264 -1.47 20.42 4.55
CA GLN A 264 -0.14 20.61 5.15
C GLN A 264 0.31 19.39 5.96
N PRO A 265 0.35 18.19 5.35
CA PRO A 265 0.58 16.96 6.08
C PRO A 265 2.00 16.92 6.68
N LYS A 266 2.08 16.45 7.94
CA LYS A 266 3.36 16.15 8.60
C LYS A 266 3.91 14.79 8.20
N LEU A 267 3.02 13.86 7.82
CA LEU A 267 3.35 12.52 7.37
C LEU A 267 2.72 12.29 5.99
N ILE A 268 3.52 11.78 5.08
CA ILE A 268 3.07 11.31 3.76
C ILE A 268 3.41 9.83 3.62
N ILE A 269 2.45 9.03 3.19
CA ILE A 269 2.62 7.62 2.85
C ILE A 269 2.56 7.51 1.34
N ALA A 270 3.56 6.88 0.73
CA ALA A 270 3.63 6.81 -0.72
C ALA A 270 4.34 5.54 -1.22
N VAL A 271 4.15 5.22 -2.50
CA VAL A 271 5.05 4.32 -3.21
C VAL A 271 6.24 5.10 -3.76
N PRO A 272 7.44 4.50 -3.85
CA PRO A 272 8.65 5.17 -4.32
C PRO A 272 8.48 5.95 -5.63
N LEU A 273 7.77 5.38 -6.59
CA LEU A 273 7.53 5.97 -7.90
C LEU A 273 6.98 7.41 -7.85
N ILE A 274 6.15 7.75 -6.86
CA ILE A 274 5.59 9.11 -6.73
C ILE A 274 6.69 10.10 -6.40
N LEU A 275 7.51 9.79 -5.39
CA LEU A 275 8.62 10.66 -4.97
C LEU A 275 9.69 10.74 -6.07
N GLU A 276 10.03 9.61 -6.69
CA GLU A 276 10.97 9.55 -7.81
C GLU A 276 10.55 10.43 -8.98
N LYS A 277 9.29 10.38 -9.40
CA LYS A 277 8.76 11.27 -10.45
C LYS A 277 8.88 12.75 -10.08
N ILE A 278 8.62 13.11 -8.83
CA ILE A 278 8.78 14.50 -8.36
C ILE A 278 10.26 14.90 -8.41
N ILE A 279 11.17 14.07 -7.92
CA ILE A 279 12.62 14.34 -7.93
C ILE A 279 13.13 14.45 -9.37
N ARG A 280 12.79 13.49 -10.25
CA ARG A 280 13.22 13.49 -11.65
C ARG A 280 12.67 14.69 -12.45
N SER A 281 11.42 15.09 -12.20
CA SER A 281 10.78 16.19 -12.95
C SER A 281 11.09 17.59 -12.43
N LYS A 282 11.40 17.76 -11.15
CA LYS A 282 11.53 19.08 -10.52
C LYS A 282 12.92 19.36 -9.94
N VAL A 283 13.56 18.37 -9.33
CA VAL A 283 14.81 18.55 -8.62
C VAL A 283 16.01 18.35 -9.54
N LEU A 284 16.11 17.21 -10.22
CA LEU A 284 17.25 16.89 -11.08
C LEU A 284 17.48 17.92 -12.19
N PRO A 285 16.46 18.37 -12.97
CA PRO A 285 16.70 19.38 -14.02
C PRO A 285 17.21 20.71 -13.46
N THR A 286 16.84 21.03 -12.22
CA THR A 286 17.37 22.23 -11.55
C THR A 286 18.82 22.09 -11.17
N LEU A 287 19.22 20.95 -10.58
CA LEU A 287 20.59 20.67 -10.18
C LEU A 287 21.54 20.47 -11.36
N GLN A 288 21.04 20.00 -12.51
CA GLN A 288 21.81 19.77 -13.74
C GLN A 288 22.09 21.06 -14.54
N LYS A 289 21.51 22.23 -14.17
CA LYS A 289 21.88 23.49 -14.82
C LYS A 289 23.39 23.74 -14.72
N PRO A 290 24.10 24.17 -15.79
CA PRO A 290 25.56 24.22 -15.84
C PRO A 290 26.22 24.88 -14.63
N LEU A 291 25.70 26.06 -14.23
CA LEU A 291 26.22 26.78 -13.07
C LEU A 291 26.00 26.02 -11.76
N LEU A 292 24.80 25.48 -11.53
CA LEU A 292 24.51 24.73 -10.30
C LEU A 292 25.27 23.41 -10.27
N ASN A 293 25.38 22.72 -11.39
CA ASN A 293 26.17 21.49 -11.49
C ASN A 293 27.64 21.75 -11.13
N PHE A 294 28.25 22.83 -11.66
CA PHE A 294 29.59 23.22 -11.27
C PHE A 294 29.71 23.50 -9.75
N LEU A 295 28.77 24.28 -9.19
CA LEU A 295 28.75 24.61 -7.76
C LEU A 295 28.53 23.38 -6.86
N MET A 296 27.86 22.34 -7.36
CA MET A 296 27.66 21.08 -6.63
C MET A 296 28.96 20.30 -6.39
N HIS A 297 30.03 20.58 -7.12
CA HIS A 297 31.34 19.96 -6.92
C HIS A 297 32.20 20.71 -5.89
N ILE A 298 31.77 21.89 -5.42
CA ILE A 298 32.50 22.69 -4.43
C ILE A 298 32.10 22.26 -3.01
N PRO A 299 33.02 21.73 -2.18
CA PRO A 299 32.73 21.37 -0.80
C PRO A 299 32.10 22.53 0.00
N GLY A 300 31.05 22.27 0.77
CA GLY A 300 30.31 23.28 1.54
C GLY A 300 29.24 24.00 0.73
N VAL A 301 29.52 24.45 -0.50
CA VAL A 301 28.53 25.09 -1.37
C VAL A 301 27.42 24.09 -1.77
N SER A 302 27.79 22.86 -2.10
CA SER A 302 26.84 21.78 -2.39
C SER A 302 25.84 21.58 -1.26
N ASN A 303 26.28 21.61 0.00
CA ASN A 303 25.40 21.44 1.17
C ASN A 303 24.39 22.59 1.31
N LEU A 304 24.79 23.83 0.99
CA LEU A 304 23.90 24.98 1.01
C LEU A 304 22.82 24.87 -0.08
N ILE A 305 23.25 24.48 -1.30
CA ILE A 305 22.32 24.26 -2.43
C ILE A 305 21.31 23.15 -2.07
N LEU A 306 21.78 22.00 -1.62
CA LEU A 306 20.95 20.86 -1.24
C LEU A 306 20.00 21.21 -0.08
N SER A 307 20.46 22.00 0.91
CA SER A 307 19.59 22.49 1.98
C SER A 307 18.46 23.39 1.45
N LYS A 308 18.76 24.26 0.47
CA LYS A 308 17.76 25.12 -0.18
C LYS A 308 16.74 24.26 -0.97
N VAL A 309 17.23 23.27 -1.73
CA VAL A 309 16.37 22.35 -2.49
C VAL A 309 15.48 21.54 -1.54
N ARG A 310 16.02 21.03 -0.42
CA ARG A 310 15.22 20.35 0.62
C ARG A 310 14.09 21.23 1.14
N LYS A 311 14.39 22.49 1.50
CA LYS A 311 13.37 23.43 1.99
C LYS A 311 12.29 23.70 0.95
N GLN A 312 12.65 23.84 -0.33
CA GLN A 312 11.70 24.02 -1.41
C GLN A 312 10.82 22.76 -1.62
N LEU A 313 11.41 21.58 -1.51
CA LEU A 313 10.67 20.33 -1.63
C LEU A 313 9.70 20.14 -0.45
N ILE A 314 10.13 20.43 0.79
CA ILE A 314 9.24 20.41 1.96
C ILE A 314 8.12 21.42 1.81
N ALA A 315 8.41 22.63 1.32
CA ALA A 315 7.37 23.64 1.03
C ALA A 315 6.36 23.16 -0.01
N ALA A 316 6.81 22.42 -1.03
CA ALA A 316 5.94 21.82 -2.04
C ALA A 316 4.99 20.75 -1.47
N PHE A 317 5.39 20.08 -0.38
CA PHE A 317 4.55 19.15 0.38
C PHE A 317 3.70 19.83 1.47
N GLY A 318 3.51 21.14 1.42
CA GLY A 318 2.68 21.90 2.39
C GLY A 318 3.46 22.56 3.52
N GLY A 319 4.78 22.40 3.57
CA GLY A 319 5.68 23.15 4.48
C GLY A 319 5.87 22.56 5.88
N GLN A 320 5.05 21.60 6.29
CA GLN A 320 5.11 20.98 7.63
C GLN A 320 5.57 19.52 7.65
N LEU A 321 6.13 19.05 6.56
CA LEU A 321 6.53 17.65 6.40
C LEU A 321 7.63 17.25 7.41
N GLU A 322 7.35 16.27 8.24
CA GLU A 322 8.28 15.63 9.17
C GLU A 322 8.86 14.32 8.60
N MET A 323 8.08 13.60 7.79
CA MET A 323 8.52 12.32 7.21
C MET A 323 7.69 11.90 6.01
N ILE A 324 8.35 11.28 5.02
CA ILE A 324 7.70 10.44 4.00
C ILE A 324 8.06 8.99 4.27
N VAL A 325 7.07 8.11 4.39
CA VAL A 325 7.26 6.66 4.44
C VAL A 325 7.00 6.08 3.06
N LEU A 326 7.98 5.40 2.52
CA LEU A 326 7.92 4.72 1.23
C LEU A 326 7.76 3.22 1.45
N GLY A 327 6.87 2.60 0.70
CA GLY A 327 6.63 1.15 0.81
C GLY A 327 6.09 0.55 -0.48
N GLY A 328 6.02 -0.78 -0.53
CA GLY A 328 5.45 -1.54 -1.64
C GLY A 328 6.39 -1.80 -2.81
N ALA A 329 7.53 -1.12 -2.90
CA ALA A 329 8.59 -1.34 -3.89
C ALA A 329 9.94 -0.83 -3.37
N ALA A 330 11.03 -1.22 -4.01
CA ALA A 330 12.36 -0.67 -3.74
C ALA A 330 12.44 0.80 -4.18
N LEU A 331 13.18 1.61 -3.43
CA LEU A 331 13.52 2.98 -3.81
C LEU A 331 14.75 2.96 -4.72
N ASN A 332 14.70 3.71 -5.82
CA ASN A 332 15.81 3.83 -6.75
C ASN A 332 17.06 4.36 -6.06
N GLY A 333 18.20 3.67 -6.24
CA GLY A 333 19.44 3.93 -5.52
C GLY A 333 20.03 5.33 -5.73
N ASP A 334 19.97 5.89 -6.95
CA ASP A 334 20.46 7.23 -7.25
C ASP A 334 19.59 8.32 -6.61
N ILE A 335 18.28 8.08 -6.60
CA ILE A 335 17.33 8.98 -5.92
C ILE A 335 17.55 8.92 -4.42
N GLU A 336 17.77 7.72 -3.87
CA GLU A 336 18.09 7.55 -2.45
C GLU A 336 19.36 8.29 -2.06
N ASP A 337 20.42 8.19 -2.84
CA ASP A 337 21.68 8.92 -2.60
C ASP A 337 21.45 10.43 -2.58
N LEU A 338 20.63 10.96 -3.50
CA LEU A 338 20.29 12.38 -3.51
C LEU A 338 19.50 12.78 -2.26
N LEU A 339 18.46 12.01 -1.87
CA LEU A 339 17.66 12.27 -0.67
C LEU A 339 18.53 12.27 0.59
N ARG A 340 19.45 11.31 0.72
CA ARG A 340 20.39 11.22 1.85
C ARG A 340 21.35 12.42 1.88
N ARG A 341 21.92 12.80 0.75
CA ARG A 341 22.77 14.02 0.64
C ARG A 341 22.01 15.29 1.02
N MET A 342 20.74 15.40 0.64
CA MET A 342 19.86 16.50 1.02
C MET A 342 19.43 16.45 2.50
N LYS A 343 19.66 15.33 3.20
CA LYS A 343 19.08 15.03 4.51
C LYS A 343 17.55 15.21 4.49
N PHE A 344 16.91 14.73 3.42
CA PHE A 344 15.45 14.78 3.27
C PHE A 344 14.81 13.73 4.18
N PRO A 345 13.70 14.04 4.89
CA PRO A 345 13.08 13.14 5.86
C PRO A 345 12.27 12.04 5.15
N TYR A 346 12.93 10.97 4.71
CA TYR A 346 12.29 9.80 4.14
C TYR A 346 12.69 8.53 4.90
N THR A 347 11.84 7.53 4.84
CA THR A 347 12.17 6.17 5.26
C THR A 347 11.54 5.16 4.32
N VAL A 348 12.07 3.93 4.32
CA VAL A 348 11.50 2.80 3.57
C VAL A 348 11.01 1.76 4.57
N GLY A 349 9.72 1.42 4.48
CA GLY A 349 9.12 0.32 5.23
C GLY A 349 8.95 -0.91 4.37
N TYR A 350 9.06 -2.08 4.97
CA TYR A 350 8.83 -3.35 4.32
C TYR A 350 7.68 -4.09 4.98
N GLY A 351 6.87 -4.73 4.14
CA GLY A 351 5.75 -5.53 4.59
C GLY A 351 4.99 -6.20 3.46
N MET A 352 4.00 -6.97 3.83
CA MET A 352 3.13 -7.71 2.92
C MET A 352 1.72 -7.83 3.48
N THR A 353 0.75 -8.13 2.63
CA THR A 353 -0.66 -8.25 3.05
C THR A 353 -0.81 -9.26 4.19
N GLU A 354 -0.06 -10.34 4.15
CA GLU A 354 -0.04 -11.43 5.12
C GLU A 354 0.50 -11.01 6.50
N CYS A 355 1.01 -9.74 6.63
CA CYS A 355 1.46 -9.14 7.89
C CYS A 355 0.74 -7.83 8.26
N ALA A 356 -0.36 -7.49 7.64
CA ALA A 356 -1.32 -6.45 7.96
C ALA A 356 -0.84 -4.97 8.04
N PRO A 357 0.16 -4.39 7.36
CA PRO A 357 1.11 -5.05 6.47
C PRO A 357 2.54 -5.17 7.01
N LEU A 358 2.93 -4.47 8.08
CA LEU A 358 4.30 -4.06 8.40
C LEU A 358 5.14 -5.18 9.03
N ILE A 359 6.37 -5.35 8.52
CA ILE A 359 7.39 -6.27 9.04
C ILE A 359 8.62 -5.52 9.52
N ALA A 360 9.10 -4.53 8.75
CA ALA A 360 10.31 -3.77 9.10
C ALA A 360 10.14 -2.27 8.84
N TYR A 361 10.78 -1.49 9.71
CA TYR A 361 10.76 -0.03 9.67
C TYR A 361 11.94 0.53 10.47
N ALA A 362 12.39 1.73 10.12
CA ALA A 362 13.22 2.58 10.96
C ALA A 362 12.85 4.05 10.73
N PRO A 363 12.98 4.93 11.72
CA PRO A 363 12.78 6.35 11.52
C PRO A 363 13.82 6.92 10.55
N TRP A 364 13.50 8.02 9.86
CA TRP A 364 14.32 8.57 8.76
C TRP A 364 15.76 8.91 9.16
N TYR A 365 16.00 9.24 10.41
CA TYR A 365 17.35 9.58 10.93
C TYR A 365 18.19 8.34 11.27
N GLU A 366 17.61 7.14 11.29
CA GLU A 366 18.27 5.87 11.53
C GLU A 366 18.38 5.01 10.26
N ILE A 367 17.49 5.24 9.26
CA ILE A 367 17.42 4.40 8.06
C ILE A 367 18.78 4.33 7.33
N ARG A 368 19.18 3.16 6.89
CA ARG A 368 20.39 2.92 6.11
C ARG A 368 20.05 2.84 4.62
N LYS A 369 21.02 3.17 3.78
CA LYS A 369 20.86 3.05 2.32
C LYS A 369 20.48 1.62 1.94
N ALA A 370 19.47 1.48 1.07
CA ALA A 370 18.93 0.23 0.58
C ALA A 370 18.34 -0.72 1.65
N SER A 371 18.24 -0.29 2.92
CA SER A 371 17.61 -1.08 3.96
C SER A 371 16.12 -0.78 4.08
N CYS A 372 15.39 -1.72 4.65
CA CYS A 372 13.98 -1.57 5.01
C CYS A 372 13.77 -1.28 6.52
N GLY A 373 14.85 -0.90 7.23
CA GLY A 373 14.83 -0.72 8.68
C GLY A 373 15.04 -2.02 9.45
N LYS A 374 14.55 -2.06 10.68
CA LYS A 374 14.63 -3.21 11.59
C LYS A 374 13.26 -3.85 11.75
N ILE A 375 13.26 -5.10 12.18
CA ILE A 375 11.99 -5.80 12.50
C ILE A 375 11.23 -5.01 13.56
N VAL A 376 9.94 -4.81 13.31
CA VAL A 376 9.07 -4.06 14.23
C VAL A 376 8.82 -4.84 15.53
N ASP A 377 8.50 -4.14 16.59
CA ASP A 377 8.13 -4.76 17.86
C ASP A 377 6.92 -5.72 17.69
N ARG A 378 6.76 -6.70 18.56
CA ARG A 378 5.77 -7.78 18.49
C ARG A 378 5.94 -8.72 17.27
N MET A 379 7.08 -8.61 16.56
CA MET A 379 7.48 -9.52 15.49
C MET A 379 8.88 -10.07 15.76
N GLU A 380 9.08 -11.32 15.37
CA GLU A 380 10.36 -12.00 15.29
C GLU A 380 10.66 -12.33 13.83
N ALA A 381 11.94 -12.35 13.48
CA ALA A 381 12.35 -12.73 12.14
C ALA A 381 13.63 -13.56 12.17
N ARG A 382 13.77 -14.45 11.18
CA ARG A 382 14.98 -15.22 10.94
C ARG A 382 15.22 -15.39 9.45
N ILE A 383 16.49 -15.50 9.09
CA ILE A 383 16.89 -15.88 7.73
C ILE A 383 17.14 -17.39 7.72
N VAL A 384 16.52 -18.08 6.77
CA VAL A 384 16.78 -19.49 6.49
C VAL A 384 17.59 -19.56 5.20
N PRO A 385 18.91 -19.86 5.26
CA PRO A 385 19.76 -19.92 4.09
C PRO A 385 19.25 -20.91 3.05
N LEU A 386 19.45 -20.59 1.76
CA LEU A 386 19.11 -21.51 0.66
C LEU A 386 20.14 -22.66 0.57
N HIS A 387 21.41 -22.34 0.85
CA HIS A 387 22.50 -23.31 0.93
C HIS A 387 23.37 -23.03 2.16
N ASP A 388 24.01 -24.07 2.68
CA ASP A 388 24.90 -23.96 3.84
C ASP A 388 26.03 -22.96 3.59
N GLY A 389 26.20 -22.00 4.52
CA GLY A 389 27.25 -20.99 4.46
C GLY A 389 26.89 -19.71 3.69
N GLU A 390 25.68 -19.57 3.17
CA GLU A 390 25.19 -18.33 2.57
C GLU A 390 24.56 -17.39 3.61
N ASP A 391 24.84 -16.09 3.50
CA ASP A 391 24.21 -15.06 4.35
C ASP A 391 22.80 -14.70 3.85
N VAL A 392 22.55 -14.88 2.55
CA VAL A 392 21.23 -14.63 1.93
C VAL A 392 20.35 -15.86 2.11
N GLY A 393 19.11 -15.65 2.54
CA GLY A 393 18.14 -16.71 2.69
C GLY A 393 16.71 -16.21 2.71
N GLU A 394 15.78 -17.14 2.82
CA GLU A 394 14.36 -16.82 2.96
C GLU A 394 14.10 -16.13 4.30
N LEU A 395 13.35 -15.03 4.25
CA LEU A 395 12.88 -14.36 5.44
C LEU A 395 11.65 -15.10 5.99
N TRP A 396 11.78 -15.59 7.21
CA TRP A 396 10.69 -16.18 7.97
C TRP A 396 10.34 -15.27 9.13
N VAL A 397 9.05 -15.03 9.37
CA VAL A 397 8.55 -14.11 10.40
C VAL A 397 7.52 -14.80 11.29
N LYS A 398 7.42 -14.34 12.53
CA LYS A 398 6.44 -14.78 13.52
C LYS A 398 6.05 -13.60 14.39
N GLY A 399 4.80 -13.52 14.81
CA GLY A 399 4.35 -12.47 15.73
C GLY A 399 2.93 -12.01 15.51
N SER A 400 2.57 -10.93 16.20
CA SER A 400 1.19 -10.42 16.25
C SER A 400 0.67 -9.93 14.89
N ASN A 401 1.56 -9.51 13.97
CA ASN A 401 1.16 -9.01 12.65
C ASN A 401 0.74 -10.10 11.66
N THR A 402 1.06 -11.40 11.92
CA THR A 402 0.85 -12.46 10.93
C THR A 402 -0.61 -12.84 10.76
N MET A 403 -0.98 -13.19 9.52
CA MET A 403 -2.29 -13.73 9.15
C MET A 403 -2.61 -15.05 9.86
N LEU A 404 -3.88 -15.47 9.81
CA LEU A 404 -4.29 -16.84 10.22
C LEU A 404 -4.05 -17.86 9.12
N GLY A 405 -4.02 -17.46 7.86
CA GLY A 405 -3.85 -18.30 6.69
C GLY A 405 -4.58 -17.74 5.49
N TYR A 406 -4.75 -18.59 4.46
CA TYR A 406 -5.51 -18.22 3.26
C TYR A 406 -6.92 -18.81 3.32
N TYR A 407 -7.94 -17.96 3.10
CA TYR A 407 -9.34 -18.33 3.15
C TYR A 407 -9.65 -19.47 2.18
N LYS A 408 -10.28 -20.55 2.69
CA LYS A 408 -10.61 -21.78 1.94
C LYS A 408 -9.43 -22.38 1.14
N ASN A 409 -8.18 -22.18 1.61
CA ASN A 409 -7.00 -22.70 0.93
C ASN A 409 -5.98 -23.21 1.94
N GLN A 410 -6.25 -24.42 2.49
CA GLN A 410 -5.40 -25.04 3.50
C GLN A 410 -4.02 -25.41 2.94
N GLU A 411 -3.94 -25.90 1.70
CA GLU A 411 -2.68 -26.27 1.04
C GLU A 411 -1.72 -25.08 0.97
N ALA A 412 -2.22 -23.91 0.53
CA ALA A 412 -1.42 -22.69 0.49
C ALA A 412 -1.05 -22.22 1.90
N THR A 413 -1.91 -22.41 2.89
CA THR A 413 -1.62 -22.09 4.29
C THR A 413 -0.50 -22.96 4.83
N ASP A 414 -0.60 -24.28 4.68
CA ASP A 414 0.38 -25.25 5.16
C ASP A 414 1.75 -25.07 4.47
N SER A 415 1.75 -24.71 3.18
CA SER A 415 2.99 -24.41 2.47
C SER A 415 3.68 -23.11 2.91
N THR A 416 2.91 -22.20 3.53
CA THR A 416 3.42 -20.90 3.98
C THR A 416 3.90 -20.94 5.43
N PHE A 417 3.30 -21.77 6.28
CA PHE A 417 3.64 -21.89 7.70
C PHE A 417 4.41 -23.16 8.02
N LYS A 418 5.41 -23.04 8.90
CA LYS A 418 6.11 -24.16 9.50
C LYS A 418 6.48 -23.82 10.94
N ASP A 419 6.06 -24.65 11.90
CA ASP A 419 6.34 -24.50 13.33
C ASP A 419 5.98 -23.10 13.88
N GLY A 420 4.88 -22.53 13.39
CA GLY A 420 4.40 -21.19 13.76
C GLY A 420 5.17 -20.03 13.11
N TRP A 421 6.12 -20.30 12.22
CA TRP A 421 6.81 -19.31 11.40
C TRP A 421 6.19 -19.23 10.01
N MET A 422 6.01 -18.01 9.53
CA MET A 422 5.49 -17.73 8.19
C MET A 422 6.64 -17.39 7.24
N ASN A 423 6.73 -18.12 6.11
CA ASN A 423 7.66 -17.80 5.03
C ASN A 423 7.12 -16.63 4.20
N THR A 424 7.88 -15.57 4.08
CA THR A 424 7.50 -14.40 3.26
C THR A 424 7.71 -14.62 1.77
N GLY A 425 8.56 -15.59 1.40
CA GLY A 425 9.02 -15.82 0.03
C GLY A 425 10.01 -14.78 -0.48
N ASP A 426 10.43 -13.83 0.37
CA ASP A 426 11.45 -12.85 0.06
C ASP A 426 12.84 -13.32 0.53
N LEU A 427 13.86 -13.08 -0.29
CA LEU A 427 15.26 -13.36 0.00
C LEU A 427 15.90 -12.12 0.61
N CYS A 428 16.48 -12.28 1.79
CA CYS A 428 16.94 -11.18 2.61
C CYS A 428 18.26 -11.48 3.32
N ILE A 429 18.89 -10.41 3.84
CA ILE A 429 19.98 -10.48 4.81
C ILE A 429 19.73 -9.49 5.94
N PHE A 430 20.31 -9.76 7.11
CA PHE A 430 20.50 -8.76 8.15
C PHE A 430 21.94 -8.28 8.18
N ASP A 431 22.16 -6.99 8.40
CA ASP A 431 23.48 -6.54 8.78
C ASP A 431 23.75 -6.77 10.28
N LYS A 432 24.99 -6.49 10.72
CA LYS A 432 25.42 -6.68 12.12
C LYS A 432 24.62 -5.89 13.15
N ASP A 433 23.91 -4.85 12.74
CA ASP A 433 23.11 -3.98 13.61
C ASP A 433 21.61 -4.27 13.49
N GLY A 434 21.23 -5.34 12.76
CA GLY A 434 19.87 -5.85 12.63
C GLY A 434 19.02 -5.12 11.58
N PHE A 435 19.62 -4.37 10.65
CA PHE A 435 18.89 -3.79 9.53
C PHE A 435 18.65 -4.85 8.46
N LEU A 436 17.42 -4.88 7.94
CA LEU A 436 16.96 -5.82 6.92
C LEU A 436 17.23 -5.25 5.52
N TYR A 437 17.77 -6.10 4.64
CA TYR A 437 17.97 -5.80 3.21
C TYR A 437 17.31 -6.88 2.37
N ILE A 438 16.44 -6.48 1.44
CA ILE A 438 15.79 -7.38 0.50
C ILE A 438 16.70 -7.56 -0.71
N LYS A 439 16.90 -8.81 -1.12
CA LYS A 439 17.70 -9.20 -2.28
C LYS A 439 16.84 -9.53 -3.50
N GLY A 440 15.65 -10.05 -3.28
CA GLY A 440 14.71 -10.42 -4.32
C GLY A 440 13.65 -11.39 -3.81
N ARG A 441 12.95 -12.01 -4.74
CA ARG A 441 11.97 -13.05 -4.44
C ARG A 441 12.49 -14.44 -4.76
N ASN A 442 12.29 -15.41 -3.87
CA ASN A 442 12.73 -16.79 -4.09
C ASN A 442 12.21 -17.35 -5.44
N LYS A 443 10.94 -17.16 -5.76
CA LYS A 443 10.33 -17.60 -7.03
C LYS A 443 10.88 -16.93 -8.30
N ASN A 444 11.60 -15.84 -8.17
CA ASN A 444 12.20 -15.09 -9.28
C ASN A 444 13.70 -15.37 -9.41
N LEU A 445 14.28 -16.08 -8.44
CA LEU A 445 15.68 -16.46 -8.45
C LEU A 445 16.02 -17.20 -9.75
N ILE A 446 17.11 -16.80 -10.39
CA ILE A 446 17.68 -17.47 -11.54
C ILE A 446 18.93 -18.24 -11.07
N LEU A 447 18.99 -19.52 -11.40
CA LEU A 447 20.18 -20.32 -11.13
C LEU A 447 21.14 -20.16 -12.31
N GLY A 448 22.31 -19.62 -12.06
CA GLY A 448 23.38 -19.54 -13.04
C GLY A 448 23.90 -20.91 -13.45
N PRO A 449 24.63 -21.02 -14.59
CA PRO A 449 25.13 -22.30 -15.13
C PRO A 449 26.01 -23.11 -14.17
N SER A 450 26.64 -22.46 -13.22
CA SER A 450 27.49 -23.09 -12.18
C SER A 450 26.83 -23.12 -10.81
N GLY A 451 25.50 -22.98 -10.74
CA GLY A 451 24.72 -23.05 -9.50
C GLY A 451 24.71 -21.77 -8.64
N GLN A 452 25.22 -20.64 -9.18
CA GLN A 452 25.17 -19.37 -8.46
C GLN A 452 23.75 -18.81 -8.45
N ASN A 453 23.37 -18.23 -7.31
CA ASN A 453 22.13 -17.48 -7.17
C ASN A 453 22.23 -16.11 -7.85
N ILE A 454 21.37 -15.85 -8.83
CA ILE A 454 21.27 -14.56 -9.52
C ILE A 454 19.93 -13.94 -9.12
N TYR A 455 19.99 -12.71 -8.62
CA TYR A 455 18.84 -11.92 -8.16
C TYR A 455 18.44 -10.92 -9.25
N PRO A 456 17.41 -11.21 -10.07
CA PRO A 456 17.03 -10.36 -11.21
C PRO A 456 16.73 -8.92 -10.78
N GLU A 457 16.08 -8.75 -9.64
CA GLU A 457 15.67 -7.46 -9.12
C GLU A 457 16.87 -6.52 -8.85
N GLU A 458 18.00 -7.05 -8.38
CA GLU A 458 19.22 -6.25 -8.18
C GLU A 458 19.83 -5.77 -9.50
N ILE A 459 19.70 -6.56 -10.56
CA ILE A 459 20.19 -6.20 -11.89
C ILE A 459 19.23 -5.18 -12.52
N GLU A 460 17.92 -5.41 -12.40
CA GLU A 460 16.86 -4.52 -12.89
C GLU A 460 16.96 -3.13 -12.25
N ASP A 461 17.25 -3.04 -10.95
CA ASP A 461 17.47 -1.74 -10.31
C ASP A 461 18.60 -0.94 -11.00
N LYS A 462 19.72 -1.60 -11.34
CA LYS A 462 20.82 -0.95 -12.07
C LYS A 462 20.43 -0.58 -13.50
N ILE A 463 19.67 -1.44 -14.20
CA ILE A 463 19.19 -1.16 -15.57
C ILE A 463 18.22 0.01 -15.56
N ASN A 464 17.29 0.07 -14.61
CA ASN A 464 16.31 1.14 -14.48
C ASN A 464 16.93 2.51 -14.14
N ASN A 465 18.22 2.53 -13.75
CA ASN A 465 19.00 3.75 -13.57
C ASN A 465 19.71 4.22 -14.86
N LEU A 466 19.72 3.42 -15.93
CA LEU A 466 20.29 3.82 -17.21
C LEU A 466 19.43 4.93 -17.85
N PRO A 467 20.05 5.86 -18.59
CA PRO A 467 19.32 6.90 -19.30
C PRO A 467 18.28 6.30 -20.24
N TYR A 468 17.10 6.90 -20.26
CA TYR A 468 15.96 6.52 -21.14
C TYR A 468 15.42 5.11 -20.96
N VAL A 469 15.63 4.46 -19.83
CA VAL A 469 14.95 3.23 -19.42
C VAL A 469 13.74 3.59 -18.55
N ALA A 470 12.55 3.19 -18.99
CA ALA A 470 11.31 3.31 -18.21
C ALA A 470 11.14 2.14 -17.26
N GLU A 471 11.31 0.91 -17.76
CA GLU A 471 11.19 -0.32 -17.00
C GLU A 471 12.07 -1.41 -17.60
N SER A 472 12.51 -2.35 -16.76
CA SER A 472 13.24 -3.52 -17.24
C SER A 472 12.80 -4.79 -16.52
N LEU A 473 13.05 -5.94 -17.17
CA LEU A 473 12.81 -7.27 -16.66
C LEU A 473 13.95 -8.18 -17.07
N VAL A 474 14.63 -8.79 -16.12
CA VAL A 474 15.69 -9.76 -16.37
C VAL A 474 15.11 -11.17 -16.38
N VAL A 475 15.37 -11.89 -17.44
CA VAL A 475 14.93 -13.28 -17.65
C VAL A 475 16.08 -14.18 -18.04
N ASP A 476 15.91 -15.46 -17.77
CA ASP A 476 16.79 -16.50 -18.29
C ASP A 476 16.24 -16.98 -19.63
N ARG A 477 17.08 -16.96 -20.65
CA ARG A 477 16.81 -17.54 -21.98
C ARG A 477 17.91 -18.55 -22.30
N GLU A 478 17.61 -19.83 -22.08
CA GLU A 478 18.55 -20.93 -22.39
C GLU A 478 19.92 -20.78 -21.68
N GLY A 479 19.91 -20.41 -20.41
CA GLY A 479 21.12 -20.20 -19.60
C GLY A 479 21.82 -18.85 -19.83
N MET A 480 21.20 -17.95 -20.62
CA MET A 480 21.69 -16.58 -20.86
C MET A 480 20.79 -15.55 -20.20
N LEU A 481 21.37 -14.62 -19.45
CA LEU A 481 20.64 -13.50 -18.88
C LEU A 481 20.33 -12.47 -19.98
N VAL A 482 19.05 -12.24 -20.19
CA VAL A 482 18.53 -11.25 -21.13
C VAL A 482 17.73 -10.21 -20.35
N ALA A 483 17.98 -8.93 -20.64
CA ALA A 483 17.15 -7.86 -20.10
C ALA A 483 16.17 -7.37 -21.15
N LEU A 484 14.88 -7.53 -20.87
CA LEU A 484 13.79 -6.92 -21.64
C LEU A 484 13.65 -5.49 -21.14
N ILE A 485 13.66 -4.50 -22.04
CA ILE A 485 13.68 -3.08 -21.67
C ILE A 485 12.55 -2.34 -22.39
N VAL A 486 11.78 -1.58 -21.63
CA VAL A 486 10.85 -0.57 -22.14
C VAL A 486 11.56 0.78 -22.13
N PRO A 487 11.85 1.39 -23.30
CA PRO A 487 12.45 2.72 -23.36
C PRO A 487 11.48 3.82 -22.91
N ASP A 488 12.02 4.90 -22.31
CA ASP A 488 11.29 6.12 -21.99
C ASP A 488 11.31 7.09 -23.20
N PHE A 489 10.49 6.78 -24.20
CA PHE A 489 10.38 7.60 -25.41
C PHE A 489 9.80 8.99 -25.14
N ASP A 490 8.98 9.16 -24.09
CA ASP A 490 8.44 10.48 -23.71
C ASP A 490 9.55 11.40 -23.24
N LYS A 491 10.43 10.89 -22.40
CA LYS A 491 11.63 11.62 -21.93
C LYS A 491 12.58 11.92 -23.09
N ALA A 492 12.83 10.94 -23.94
CA ALA A 492 13.67 11.11 -25.11
C ALA A 492 13.16 12.22 -26.05
N LYS A 493 11.86 12.24 -26.34
CA LYS A 493 11.21 13.28 -27.15
C LYS A 493 11.35 14.66 -26.52
N GLN A 494 11.21 14.79 -25.19
CA GLN A 494 11.45 16.04 -24.48
C GLN A 494 12.89 16.54 -24.62
N ASP A 495 13.85 15.61 -24.67
CA ASP A 495 15.28 15.91 -24.80
C ASP A 495 15.73 16.03 -26.29
N GLY A 496 14.80 15.89 -27.26
CA GLY A 496 15.07 16.02 -28.69
C GLY A 496 15.79 14.84 -29.32
N ILE A 497 15.70 13.64 -28.71
CA ILE A 497 16.34 12.41 -29.17
C ILE A 497 15.29 11.53 -29.85
N ASP A 498 15.61 11.00 -31.04
CA ASP A 498 14.71 10.10 -31.76
C ASP A 498 14.73 8.66 -31.18
N ALA A 499 13.73 7.87 -31.55
CA ALA A 499 13.52 6.54 -30.97
C ALA A 499 14.67 5.56 -31.28
N GLU A 500 15.27 5.62 -32.45
CA GLU A 500 16.38 4.72 -32.81
C GLU A 500 17.66 5.10 -32.07
N ALA A 501 17.95 6.41 -31.94
CA ALA A 501 19.07 6.89 -31.13
C ALA A 501 18.93 6.49 -29.65
N VAL A 502 17.71 6.49 -29.11
CA VAL A 502 17.45 6.01 -27.74
C VAL A 502 17.78 4.53 -27.58
N LYS A 503 17.34 3.69 -28.51
CA LYS A 503 17.63 2.25 -28.49
C LYS A 503 19.13 1.99 -28.56
N GLU A 504 19.85 2.75 -29.40
CA GLU A 504 21.31 2.66 -29.50
C GLU A 504 22.00 3.10 -28.22
N LEU A 505 21.59 4.23 -27.62
CA LEU A 505 22.13 4.72 -26.35
C LEU A 505 21.94 3.70 -25.21
N ILE A 506 20.77 3.08 -25.12
CA ILE A 506 20.52 2.03 -24.12
C ILE A 506 21.44 0.84 -24.35
N ASN A 507 21.56 0.36 -25.59
CA ASN A 507 22.41 -0.79 -25.92
C ASN A 507 23.89 -0.52 -25.60
N ASN A 508 24.39 0.69 -25.86
CA ASN A 508 25.76 1.09 -25.59
C ASN A 508 26.09 1.07 -24.08
N ASN A 509 25.08 1.25 -23.21
CA ASN A 509 25.27 1.20 -21.76
C ASN A 509 25.45 -0.23 -21.22
N ARG A 510 25.15 -1.30 -21.98
CA ARG A 510 25.27 -2.68 -21.52
C ARG A 510 26.70 -3.04 -21.06
N ALA A 511 27.72 -2.60 -21.78
CA ALA A 511 29.10 -2.89 -21.41
C ALA A 511 29.50 -2.20 -20.08
N ALA A 512 29.00 -1.00 -19.85
CA ALA A 512 29.22 -0.27 -18.58
C ALA A 512 28.44 -0.94 -17.42
N LEU A 513 27.21 -1.35 -17.64
CA LEU A 513 26.41 -2.13 -16.68
C LEU A 513 27.14 -3.42 -16.29
N ASN A 514 27.60 -4.21 -17.26
CA ASN A 514 28.26 -5.48 -17.01
C ASN A 514 29.55 -5.35 -16.18
N LYS A 515 30.24 -4.21 -16.24
CA LYS A 515 31.38 -3.93 -15.35
C LYS A 515 31.00 -3.76 -13.87
N MET A 516 29.74 -3.44 -13.60
CA MET A 516 29.20 -3.29 -12.24
C MET A 516 28.57 -4.59 -11.72
N LEU A 517 28.47 -5.62 -12.56
CA LEU A 517 27.88 -6.91 -12.23
C LEU A 517 28.95 -7.97 -12.02
N ALA A 518 28.65 -8.95 -11.17
CA ALA A 518 29.48 -10.17 -11.07
C ALA A 518 29.51 -10.91 -12.41
N SER A 519 30.61 -11.61 -12.71
CA SER A 519 30.79 -12.27 -14.00
C SER A 519 29.67 -13.24 -14.37
N TYR A 520 29.12 -13.94 -13.39
CA TYR A 520 28.01 -14.89 -13.54
C TYR A 520 26.62 -14.25 -13.71
N SER A 521 26.51 -12.95 -13.44
CA SER A 521 25.25 -12.19 -13.54
C SER A 521 25.25 -11.13 -14.65
N GLN A 522 26.22 -11.20 -15.56
CA GLN A 522 26.31 -10.28 -16.70
C GLN A 522 25.20 -10.51 -17.71
N ILE A 523 24.65 -9.40 -18.21
CA ILE A 523 23.61 -9.42 -19.23
C ILE A 523 24.19 -9.67 -20.61
N THR A 524 23.72 -10.71 -21.27
CA THR A 524 24.16 -11.10 -22.62
C THR A 524 23.68 -10.12 -23.67
N ARG A 525 22.41 -9.74 -23.62
CA ARG A 525 21.82 -8.76 -24.53
C ARG A 525 20.65 -7.99 -23.90
N PHE A 526 20.37 -6.83 -24.46
CA PHE A 526 19.15 -6.08 -24.23
C PHE A 526 18.16 -6.35 -25.35
N GLU A 527 16.90 -6.60 -25.00
CA GLU A 527 15.79 -6.71 -25.95
C GLU A 527 14.82 -5.55 -25.70
N MET A 528 14.73 -4.63 -26.67
CA MET A 528 13.83 -3.47 -26.57
C MET A 528 12.39 -3.89 -26.80
N ARG A 529 11.48 -3.34 -26.01
CA ARG A 529 10.04 -3.52 -26.12
C ARG A 529 9.39 -2.19 -26.45
N ASP A 530 8.47 -2.21 -27.40
CA ASP A 530 7.68 -1.03 -27.76
C ASP A 530 6.43 -0.88 -26.86
N GLU A 531 6.04 -1.94 -26.15
CA GLU A 531 4.89 -1.98 -25.24
C GLU A 531 5.32 -2.14 -23.78
N GLU A 532 4.59 -1.50 -22.87
CA GLU A 532 4.76 -1.71 -21.43
C GLU A 532 4.56 -3.18 -21.06
N PHE A 533 5.20 -3.58 -19.95
CA PHE A 533 4.95 -4.90 -19.38
C PHE A 533 3.52 -5.02 -18.85
N GLU A 534 2.92 -6.18 -19.01
CA GLU A 534 1.64 -6.47 -18.37
C GLU A 534 1.81 -6.51 -16.86
N LYS A 535 0.97 -5.78 -16.18
CA LYS A 535 1.07 -5.57 -14.72
C LYS A 535 -0.14 -6.14 -14.00
N THR A 536 0.08 -6.50 -12.76
CA THR A 536 -1.01 -6.75 -11.82
C THR A 536 -1.70 -5.42 -11.48
N PRO A 537 -2.91 -5.43 -10.88
CA PRO A 537 -3.55 -4.22 -10.37
C PRO A 537 -2.68 -3.46 -9.35
N LYS A 538 -1.73 -4.15 -8.69
CA LYS A 538 -0.69 -3.55 -7.82
C LYS A 538 0.50 -2.95 -8.60
N ARG A 539 0.41 -2.88 -9.93
CA ARG A 539 1.45 -2.40 -10.85
C ARG A 539 2.77 -3.18 -10.82
N SER A 540 2.77 -4.40 -10.29
CA SER A 540 3.91 -5.31 -10.39
C SER A 540 3.89 -6.03 -11.73
N ILE A 541 5.05 -6.16 -12.39
CA ILE A 541 5.18 -6.87 -13.67
C ILE A 541 4.80 -8.35 -13.49
N ARG A 542 3.98 -8.89 -14.39
CA ARG A 542 3.62 -10.30 -14.48
C ARG A 542 4.76 -11.09 -15.12
N ARG A 543 5.86 -11.29 -14.37
CA ARG A 543 7.09 -11.93 -14.86
C ARG A 543 6.86 -13.25 -15.58
N PHE A 544 5.90 -14.06 -15.15
CA PHE A 544 5.62 -15.37 -15.72
C PHE A 544 5.18 -15.35 -17.18
N LEU A 545 4.73 -14.19 -17.68
CA LEU A 545 4.36 -14.00 -19.09
C LEU A 545 5.58 -13.82 -20.01
N TYR A 546 6.75 -13.61 -19.46
CA TYR A 546 7.96 -13.23 -20.20
C TYR A 546 9.12 -14.22 -20.01
N LYS A 547 8.90 -15.31 -19.27
CA LYS A 547 9.89 -16.38 -19.07
C LYS A 547 10.10 -17.20 -20.33
#